data_3fef58318fc0cc72683f04ce65db0e93
#
_entry.id   3fef58318fc0cc72683f04ce65db0e93
#
_cell.length_a   1.000
_cell.length_b   1.000
_cell.length_c   1.000
_cell.angle_alpha   90.00
_cell.angle_beta   90.00
_cell.angle_gamma   90.00
#
_symmetry.space_group_name_H-M   'P 1'
#
loop_
_entity.id
_entity.type
_entity.pdbx_description
1 polymer ?
#
loop_
_entity_poly.entity_id
_entity_poly.type
_entity_poly.pdbx_seq_one_letter_code
_entity_poly.pdbx_strand_id
1 'polypeptide(L)'
;FEHNDADCFNVRVPLHGAPGRIFHVGLVLNQVEEWAKQHPQEKVIVCILGCRIGPLLIPHAKKLHKLGAKVYCNPDGLEWKRSKWSAPAKAFLRYCEKCLVENSDLAICDSVNIEKYIKDTYGSRVKDTTFIAYGAYTDRSQCDEEKLNEWYAQFNVNRGDYYLIVGRFVPENNYETMITEFMRSKTEKDLVIITNVEHNKFYEQLREKTGFEKDKRIKFVGTVYDQDLLKKIREEAYGYLHGHEVGGTNPSLLEALASTRLNLLLGVGFNKEVGEDSALYWSKEPGNLATLLEKADTLD
;
A
#
# COMPACT_ATOMS: atom_id res chain seq x y z
N PHE A 1 -25.17 7.85 2.53
CA PHE A 1 -24.56 8.89 1.69
C PHE A 1 -24.08 8.26 0.37
N GLU A 2 -24.04 9.05 -0.66
CA GLU A 2 -23.55 8.65 -1.97
C GLU A 2 -22.09 9.12 -2.16
N HIS A 3 -21.27 8.30 -2.81
CA HIS A 3 -19.89 8.65 -3.16
C HIS A 3 -19.53 7.95 -4.48
N ASN A 4 -19.14 8.72 -5.51
CA ASN A 4 -18.81 8.20 -6.85
C ASN A 4 -19.90 7.27 -7.41
N ASP A 5 -21.14 7.72 -7.40
CA ASP A 5 -22.33 6.99 -7.85
C ASP A 5 -22.61 5.67 -7.11
N ALA A 6 -22.02 5.51 -5.91
CA ALA A 6 -22.25 4.36 -5.05
C ALA A 6 -22.96 4.75 -3.75
N ASP A 7 -24.00 3.99 -3.39
CA ASP A 7 -24.67 4.11 -2.11
C ASP A 7 -23.79 3.58 -0.98
N CYS A 8 -23.47 4.46 -0.04
CA CYS A 8 -22.62 4.14 1.11
C CYS A 8 -23.42 4.03 2.40
N PHE A 9 -23.24 2.92 3.13
CA PHE A 9 -23.94 2.63 4.37
C PHE A 9 -22.99 2.57 5.55
N ASN A 10 -23.29 3.32 6.61
CA ASN A 10 -22.55 3.27 7.87
C ASN A 10 -23.16 2.23 8.80
N VAL A 11 -22.38 1.22 9.17
CA VAL A 11 -22.77 0.23 10.17
C VAL A 11 -22.20 0.61 11.53
N ARG A 12 -23.08 0.98 12.48
CA ARG A 12 -22.66 1.32 13.84
C ARG A 12 -22.21 0.08 14.61
N VAL A 13 -21.08 0.18 15.28
CA VAL A 13 -20.51 -0.90 16.09
C VAL A 13 -20.47 -0.48 17.55
N PRO A 14 -21.05 -1.28 18.46
CA PRO A 14 -21.10 -0.94 19.89
C PRO A 14 -19.75 -1.14 20.60
N LEU A 15 -18.77 -1.74 19.95
CA LEU A 15 -17.46 -2.08 20.51
C LEU A 15 -16.33 -1.32 19.81
N HIS A 16 -15.29 -0.99 20.59
CA HIS A 16 -14.08 -0.33 20.08
C HIS A 16 -12.90 -1.31 19.94
N GLY A 17 -11.90 -0.91 19.15
CA GLY A 17 -10.66 -1.68 18.98
C GLY A 17 -10.79 -2.92 18.10
N ALA A 18 -9.95 -3.94 18.35
CA ALA A 18 -9.91 -5.16 17.53
C ALA A 18 -11.19 -6.00 17.59
N PRO A 19 -11.82 -6.22 18.78
CA PRO A 19 -13.11 -6.91 18.85
C PRO A 19 -14.21 -6.19 18.06
N GLY A 20 -14.26 -4.87 18.13
CA GLY A 20 -15.23 -4.07 17.38
C GLY A 20 -15.11 -4.25 15.87
N ARG A 21 -13.90 -4.35 15.35
CA ARG A 21 -13.67 -4.58 13.91
C ARG A 21 -14.17 -5.94 13.44
N ILE A 22 -14.01 -6.99 14.24
CA ILE A 22 -14.52 -8.32 13.92
C ILE A 22 -16.05 -8.33 13.99
N PHE A 23 -16.62 -7.72 15.03
CA PHE A 23 -18.07 -7.61 15.21
C PHE A 23 -18.74 -6.81 14.08
N HIS A 24 -18.09 -5.72 13.65
CA HIS A 24 -18.53 -4.91 12.50
C HIS A 24 -18.73 -5.76 11.25
N VAL A 25 -17.77 -6.62 10.92
CA VAL A 25 -17.84 -7.48 9.74
C VAL A 25 -19.05 -8.40 9.77
N GLY A 26 -19.34 -9.00 10.93
CA GLY A 26 -20.54 -9.84 11.11
C GLY A 26 -21.84 -9.05 10.89
N LEU A 27 -21.91 -7.81 11.40
CA LEU A 27 -23.08 -6.94 11.21
C LEU A 27 -23.27 -6.57 9.73
N VAL A 28 -22.18 -6.24 9.04
CA VAL A 28 -22.23 -5.93 7.58
C VAL A 28 -22.75 -7.12 6.81
N LEU A 29 -22.25 -8.33 7.07
CA LEU A 29 -22.69 -9.53 6.37
C LEU A 29 -24.18 -9.83 6.63
N ASN A 30 -24.68 -9.61 7.84
CA ASN A 30 -26.11 -9.75 8.14
C ASN A 30 -26.94 -8.78 7.29
N GLN A 31 -26.50 -7.52 7.14
CA GLN A 31 -27.21 -6.54 6.30
C GLN A 31 -27.19 -6.95 4.82
N VAL A 32 -26.04 -7.45 4.33
CA VAL A 32 -25.93 -7.95 2.95
C VAL A 32 -26.86 -9.16 2.72
N GLU A 33 -26.97 -10.10 3.68
CA GLU A 33 -27.92 -11.21 3.60
C GLU A 33 -29.37 -10.73 3.54
N GLU A 34 -29.74 -9.74 4.36
CA GLU A 34 -31.11 -9.18 4.35
C GLU A 34 -31.39 -8.43 3.04
N TRP A 35 -30.45 -7.68 2.56
CA TRP A 35 -30.56 -7.00 1.27
C TRP A 35 -30.75 -8.00 0.12
N ALA A 36 -29.94 -9.05 0.06
CA ALA A 36 -30.06 -10.09 -0.97
C ALA A 36 -31.41 -10.82 -0.93
N LYS A 37 -32.00 -11.04 0.27
CA LYS A 37 -33.34 -11.60 0.40
C LYS A 37 -34.43 -10.70 -0.16
N GLN A 38 -34.28 -9.39 -0.01
CA GLN A 38 -35.23 -8.38 -0.50
C GLN A 38 -35.16 -8.17 -2.02
N HIS A 39 -34.03 -8.58 -2.65
CA HIS A 39 -33.75 -8.40 -4.08
C HIS A 39 -33.51 -9.74 -4.81
N PRO A 40 -34.46 -10.71 -4.74
CA PRO A 40 -34.24 -12.07 -5.24
C PRO A 40 -34.10 -12.17 -6.77
N GLN A 41 -34.48 -11.13 -7.50
CA GLN A 41 -34.38 -11.07 -8.97
C GLN A 41 -33.07 -10.44 -9.45
N GLU A 42 -32.26 -9.91 -8.54
CA GLU A 42 -31.02 -9.25 -8.88
C GLU A 42 -29.81 -10.20 -8.81
N LYS A 43 -28.82 -9.98 -9.66
CA LYS A 43 -27.53 -10.68 -9.57
C LYS A 43 -26.69 -9.99 -8.50
N VAL A 44 -26.62 -10.61 -7.32
CA VAL A 44 -25.86 -10.10 -6.18
C VAL A 44 -24.44 -10.61 -6.24
N ILE A 45 -23.47 -9.70 -6.22
CA ILE A 45 -22.04 -10.00 -6.04
C ILE A 45 -21.57 -9.30 -4.77
N VAL A 46 -21.10 -10.08 -3.82
CA VAL A 46 -20.52 -9.58 -2.57
C VAL A 46 -19.02 -9.58 -2.69
N CYS A 47 -18.41 -8.40 -2.79
CA CYS A 47 -16.97 -8.24 -2.88
C CYS A 47 -16.37 -7.91 -1.51
N ILE A 48 -15.47 -8.76 -1.00
CA ILE A 48 -14.85 -8.64 0.32
C ILE A 48 -13.40 -8.23 0.14
N LEU A 49 -13.04 -7.07 0.72
CA LEU A 49 -11.70 -6.52 0.65
C LEU A 49 -10.93 -6.79 1.95
N GLY A 50 -9.89 -7.63 1.85
CA GLY A 50 -9.01 -7.99 2.96
C GLY A 50 -9.44 -9.23 3.75
N CYS A 51 -8.44 -9.91 4.33
CA CYS A 51 -8.62 -11.26 4.91
C CYS A 51 -9.18 -11.29 6.34
N ARG A 52 -9.39 -10.15 7.00
CA ARG A 52 -9.72 -10.11 8.46
C ARG A 52 -11.10 -10.66 8.81
N ILE A 53 -11.98 -10.83 7.85
CA ILE A 53 -13.29 -11.44 8.03
C ILE A 53 -13.19 -12.87 8.58
N GLY A 54 -12.17 -13.61 8.14
CA GLY A 54 -11.81 -14.92 8.64
C GLY A 54 -12.94 -15.93 8.63
N PRO A 55 -13.06 -16.71 9.72
CA PRO A 55 -14.04 -17.80 9.82
C PRO A 55 -15.50 -17.32 9.84
N LEU A 56 -15.77 -16.04 10.13
CA LEU A 56 -17.13 -15.48 10.08
C LEU A 56 -17.74 -15.60 8.68
N LEU A 57 -16.91 -15.57 7.63
CA LEU A 57 -17.41 -15.72 6.27
C LEU A 57 -18.08 -17.10 6.03
N ILE A 58 -17.62 -18.16 6.66
CA ILE A 58 -18.06 -19.53 6.35
C ILE A 58 -19.58 -19.69 6.42
N PRO A 59 -20.29 -19.35 7.52
CA PRO A 59 -21.73 -19.46 7.59
C PRO A 59 -22.46 -18.48 6.67
N HIS A 60 -21.92 -17.26 6.50
CA HIS A 60 -22.51 -16.24 5.66
C HIS A 60 -22.40 -16.57 4.17
N ALA A 61 -21.25 -17.04 3.69
CA ALA A 61 -21.09 -17.48 2.30
C ALA A 61 -22.10 -18.59 1.94
N LYS A 62 -22.31 -19.57 2.83
CA LYS A 62 -23.32 -20.62 2.62
C LYS A 62 -24.75 -20.08 2.46
N LYS A 63 -25.12 -19.06 3.24
CA LYS A 63 -26.43 -18.41 3.15
C LYS A 63 -26.56 -17.58 1.87
N LEU A 64 -25.52 -16.79 1.56
CA LEU A 64 -25.47 -15.98 0.35
C LEU A 64 -25.58 -16.85 -0.90
N HIS A 65 -24.85 -17.97 -0.98
CA HIS A 65 -24.97 -18.92 -2.09
C HIS A 65 -26.39 -19.51 -2.22
N LYS A 66 -27.10 -19.79 -1.11
CA LYS A 66 -28.49 -20.24 -1.14
C LYS A 66 -29.45 -19.16 -1.69
N LEU A 67 -29.09 -17.90 -1.54
CA LEU A 67 -29.82 -16.76 -2.12
C LEU A 67 -29.41 -16.45 -3.56
N GLY A 68 -28.53 -17.25 -4.18
CA GLY A 68 -28.04 -17.05 -5.55
C GLY A 68 -26.93 -16.02 -5.69
N ALA A 69 -26.45 -15.44 -4.57
CA ALA A 69 -25.36 -14.48 -4.58
C ALA A 69 -23.99 -15.15 -4.85
N LYS A 70 -23.09 -14.40 -5.46
CA LYS A 70 -21.67 -14.77 -5.60
C LYS A 70 -20.83 -14.02 -4.57
N VAL A 71 -19.79 -14.69 -4.05
CA VAL A 71 -18.84 -14.12 -3.10
C VAL A 71 -17.49 -14.01 -3.78
N TYR A 72 -17.02 -12.79 -3.99
CA TYR A 72 -15.69 -12.48 -4.48
C TYR A 72 -14.83 -11.92 -3.35
N CYS A 73 -13.54 -12.15 -3.39
CA CYS A 73 -12.64 -11.59 -2.41
C CYS A 73 -11.38 -11.00 -3.06
N ASN A 74 -10.86 -9.95 -2.45
CA ASN A 74 -9.48 -9.53 -2.60
C ASN A 74 -8.76 -9.88 -1.30
N PRO A 75 -7.82 -10.86 -1.29
CA PRO A 75 -7.13 -11.29 -0.08
C PRO A 75 -6.17 -10.23 0.47
N ASP A 76 -5.99 -9.10 -0.23
CA ASP A 76 -4.91 -8.12 0.03
C ASP A 76 -3.52 -8.76 -0.16
N GLY A 77 -2.46 -8.07 0.16
CA GLY A 77 -1.13 -8.67 0.23
C GLY A 77 -0.98 -9.52 1.52
N LEU A 78 0.13 -10.20 1.65
CA LEU A 78 0.46 -11.13 2.74
C LEU A 78 0.43 -10.46 4.13
N GLU A 79 -0.76 -10.02 4.60
CA GLU A 79 -0.94 -9.26 5.85
C GLU A 79 -0.31 -9.96 7.07
N TRP A 80 -0.35 -11.29 7.09
CA TRP A 80 0.26 -12.09 8.15
C TRP A 80 1.80 -12.04 8.17
N LYS A 81 2.47 -11.62 7.10
CA LYS A 81 3.93 -11.44 7.05
C LYS A 81 4.41 -10.15 7.71
N ARG A 82 3.52 -9.18 7.92
CA ARG A 82 3.90 -7.86 8.45
C ARG A 82 4.53 -7.97 9.84
N SER A 83 5.58 -7.18 10.08
CA SER A 83 6.38 -7.19 11.31
C SER A 83 5.59 -6.77 12.56
N LYS A 84 4.56 -5.95 12.39
CA LYS A 84 3.70 -5.46 13.49
C LYS A 84 2.90 -6.55 14.22
N TRP A 85 2.78 -7.76 13.65
CA TRP A 85 1.99 -8.84 14.22
C TRP A 85 2.84 -9.82 15.03
N SER A 86 2.35 -10.18 16.22
CA SER A 86 2.90 -11.28 17.02
C SER A 86 2.70 -12.63 16.33
N ALA A 87 3.46 -13.65 16.71
CA ALA A 87 3.36 -14.99 16.12
C ALA A 87 1.93 -15.58 16.19
N PRO A 88 1.18 -15.51 17.33
CA PRO A 88 -0.21 -15.94 17.36
C PRO A 88 -1.14 -15.16 16.41
N ALA A 89 -0.93 -13.83 16.31
CA ALA A 89 -1.71 -13.00 15.39
C ALA A 89 -1.43 -13.34 13.92
N LYS A 90 -0.18 -13.63 13.57
CA LYS A 90 0.20 -14.10 12.23
C LYS A 90 -0.48 -15.42 11.88
N ALA A 91 -0.48 -16.39 12.79
CA ALA A 91 -1.16 -17.66 12.61
C ALA A 91 -2.67 -17.48 12.42
N PHE A 92 -3.30 -16.62 13.21
CA PHE A 92 -4.72 -16.29 13.08
C PHE A 92 -5.02 -15.59 11.74
N LEU A 93 -4.25 -14.62 11.34
CA LEU A 93 -4.44 -13.92 10.06
C LEU A 93 -4.27 -14.85 8.86
N ARG A 94 -3.31 -15.79 8.91
CA ARG A 94 -3.16 -16.84 7.89
C ARG A 94 -4.36 -17.77 7.83
N TYR A 95 -4.94 -18.10 8.99
CA TYR A 95 -6.18 -18.85 9.06
C TYR A 95 -7.37 -18.07 8.49
N CYS A 96 -7.43 -16.75 8.76
CA CYS A 96 -8.45 -15.88 8.16
C CYS A 96 -8.35 -15.81 6.64
N GLU A 97 -7.13 -15.67 6.09
CA GLU A 97 -6.88 -15.70 4.64
C GLU A 97 -7.37 -17.00 4.03
N LYS A 98 -7.02 -18.15 4.66
CA LYS A 98 -7.53 -19.47 4.26
C LYS A 98 -9.05 -19.51 4.20
N CYS A 99 -9.73 -19.08 5.28
CA CYS A 99 -11.20 -19.09 5.33
C CYS A 99 -11.82 -18.21 4.24
N LEU A 100 -11.22 -17.03 3.97
CA LEU A 100 -11.68 -16.12 2.94
C LEU A 100 -11.58 -16.76 1.55
N VAL A 101 -10.40 -17.24 1.19
CA VAL A 101 -10.10 -17.77 -0.14
C VAL A 101 -10.90 -19.05 -0.44
N GLU A 102 -10.97 -19.98 0.52
CA GLU A 102 -11.66 -21.26 0.34
C GLU A 102 -13.20 -21.14 0.29
N ASN A 103 -13.77 -20.03 0.79
CA ASN A 103 -15.23 -19.83 0.81
C ASN A 103 -15.71 -18.73 -0.19
N SER A 104 -14.82 -18.24 -1.01
CA SER A 104 -15.14 -17.30 -2.11
C SER A 104 -15.29 -18.04 -3.44
N ASP A 105 -16.10 -17.50 -4.34
CA ASP A 105 -16.26 -18.03 -5.69
C ASP A 105 -15.14 -17.59 -6.62
N LEU A 106 -14.54 -16.41 -6.34
CA LEU A 106 -13.44 -15.83 -7.10
C LEU A 106 -12.51 -15.06 -6.17
N ALA A 107 -11.23 -15.35 -6.22
CA ALA A 107 -10.19 -14.53 -5.60
C ALA A 107 -9.60 -13.57 -6.64
N ILE A 108 -9.86 -12.27 -6.44
CA ILE A 108 -9.33 -11.19 -7.29
C ILE A 108 -8.05 -10.68 -6.66
N CYS A 109 -6.91 -10.96 -7.29
CA CYS A 109 -5.60 -10.57 -6.82
C CYS A 109 -5.13 -9.28 -7.53
N ASP A 110 -4.47 -8.41 -6.80
CA ASP A 110 -3.91 -7.15 -7.32
C ASP A 110 -2.49 -7.27 -7.85
N SER A 111 -1.91 -8.48 -7.78
CA SER A 111 -0.56 -8.83 -8.23
C SER A 111 -0.56 -10.25 -8.76
N VAL A 112 0.14 -10.49 -9.87
CA VAL A 112 0.38 -11.84 -10.42
C VAL A 112 1.12 -12.70 -9.40
N ASN A 113 2.05 -12.10 -8.63
CA ASN A 113 2.76 -12.80 -7.56
C ASN A 113 1.81 -13.24 -6.43
N ILE A 114 0.81 -12.42 -6.09
CA ILE A 114 -0.23 -12.80 -5.10
C ILE A 114 -1.13 -13.88 -5.68
N GLU A 115 -1.56 -13.78 -6.93
CA GLU A 115 -2.36 -14.82 -7.57
C GLU A 115 -1.62 -16.18 -7.57
N LYS A 116 -0.34 -16.16 -7.95
CA LYS A 116 0.52 -17.35 -7.91
C LYS A 116 0.62 -17.92 -6.50
N TYR A 117 0.86 -17.06 -5.48
CA TYR A 117 0.90 -17.48 -4.08
C TYR A 117 -0.41 -18.16 -3.64
N ILE A 118 -1.57 -17.61 -4.00
CA ILE A 118 -2.89 -18.17 -3.69
C ILE A 118 -3.05 -19.55 -4.34
N LYS A 119 -2.72 -19.68 -5.64
CA LYS A 119 -2.77 -20.96 -6.36
C LYS A 119 -1.84 -22.01 -5.74
N ASP A 120 -0.59 -21.63 -5.46
CA ASP A 120 0.41 -22.54 -4.90
C ASP A 120 0.07 -22.98 -3.45
N THR A 121 -0.51 -22.07 -2.65
CA THR A 121 -0.79 -22.34 -1.24
C THR A 121 -2.08 -23.13 -1.04
N TYR A 122 -3.13 -22.80 -1.79
CA TYR A 122 -4.47 -23.35 -1.57
C TYR A 122 -4.88 -24.40 -2.60
N GLY A 123 -4.27 -24.40 -3.78
CA GLY A 123 -4.50 -25.42 -4.81
C GLY A 123 -5.97 -25.59 -5.19
N SER A 124 -6.45 -26.83 -5.22
CA SER A 124 -7.85 -27.15 -5.57
C SER A 124 -8.92 -26.67 -4.57
N ARG A 125 -8.51 -26.08 -3.43
CA ARG A 125 -9.44 -25.49 -2.44
C ARG A 125 -9.90 -24.07 -2.84
N VAL A 126 -9.24 -23.44 -3.78
CA VAL A 126 -9.67 -22.20 -4.42
C VAL A 126 -10.54 -22.57 -5.60
N LYS A 127 -11.73 -21.98 -5.71
CA LYS A 127 -12.62 -22.26 -6.83
C LYS A 127 -12.10 -21.64 -8.13
N ASP A 128 -11.78 -20.35 -8.06
CA ASP A 128 -11.23 -19.61 -9.21
C ASP A 128 -10.40 -18.41 -8.74
N THR A 129 -9.48 -17.94 -9.57
CA THR A 129 -8.64 -16.77 -9.32
C THR A 129 -8.54 -15.91 -10.57
N THR A 130 -8.36 -14.62 -10.39
CA THR A 130 -8.05 -13.69 -11.47
C THR A 130 -7.13 -12.59 -10.96
N PHE A 131 -6.37 -12.00 -11.88
CA PHE A 131 -5.55 -10.82 -11.64
C PHE A 131 -6.24 -9.59 -12.22
N ILE A 132 -6.41 -8.57 -11.40
CA ILE A 132 -6.87 -7.24 -11.82
C ILE A 132 -5.91 -6.23 -11.22
N ALA A 133 -5.07 -5.62 -12.07
CA ALA A 133 -4.10 -4.62 -11.66
C ALA A 133 -4.78 -3.36 -11.13
N TYR A 134 -4.18 -2.73 -10.12
CA TYR A 134 -4.50 -1.34 -9.82
C TYR A 134 -4.00 -0.43 -10.93
N GLY A 135 -4.70 0.66 -11.16
CA GLY A 135 -4.27 1.74 -12.05
C GLY A 135 -3.71 2.93 -11.29
N ALA A 136 -3.19 3.89 -12.04
CA ALA A 136 -2.86 5.23 -11.57
C ALA A 136 -3.36 6.27 -12.57
N TYR A 137 -3.68 7.46 -12.06
CA TYR A 137 -4.02 8.61 -12.91
C TYR A 137 -2.75 9.17 -13.54
N THR A 138 -2.74 9.25 -14.88
CA THR A 138 -1.59 9.75 -15.67
C THR A 138 -1.71 11.22 -16.06
N ASP A 139 -2.85 11.85 -15.76
CA ASP A 139 -3.05 13.27 -16.01
C ASP A 139 -2.02 14.10 -15.26
N ARG A 140 -1.68 15.26 -15.79
CA ARG A 140 -0.82 16.21 -15.09
C ARG A 140 -1.55 16.84 -13.91
N SER A 141 -0.80 17.19 -12.87
CA SER A 141 -1.32 17.92 -11.72
C SER A 141 -1.90 19.27 -12.16
N GLN A 142 -3.00 19.66 -11.52
CA GLN A 142 -3.62 20.97 -11.67
C GLN A 142 -3.22 21.93 -10.52
N CYS A 143 -2.20 21.58 -9.74
CA CYS A 143 -1.73 22.39 -8.63
C CYS A 143 -1.24 23.75 -9.11
N ASP A 144 -1.62 24.79 -8.39
CA ASP A 144 -1.12 26.15 -8.58
C ASP A 144 0.38 26.21 -8.31
N GLU A 145 1.12 26.89 -9.19
CA GLU A 145 2.56 27.10 -9.08
C GLU A 145 2.92 27.92 -7.84
N GLU A 146 2.09 28.88 -7.42
CA GLU A 146 2.31 29.67 -6.21
C GLU A 146 2.30 28.77 -4.97
N LYS A 147 1.29 27.89 -4.86
CA LYS A 147 1.18 26.91 -3.78
C LYS A 147 2.37 25.93 -3.72
N LEU A 148 2.84 25.49 -4.88
CA LEU A 148 4.03 24.65 -4.95
C LEU A 148 5.29 25.42 -4.49
N ASN A 149 5.45 26.68 -4.92
CA ASN A 149 6.58 27.50 -4.51
C ASN A 149 6.57 27.82 -3.01
N GLU A 150 5.39 28.05 -2.42
CA GLU A 150 5.23 28.21 -0.97
C GLU A 150 5.69 26.94 -0.22
N TRP A 151 5.30 25.75 -0.73
CA TRP A 151 5.71 24.49 -0.15
C TRP A 151 7.24 24.30 -0.22
N TYR A 152 7.88 24.61 -1.36
CA TYR A 152 9.33 24.56 -1.50
C TYR A 152 10.04 25.52 -0.54
N ALA A 153 9.53 26.74 -0.42
CA ALA A 153 10.08 27.74 0.50
C ALA A 153 9.94 27.31 1.97
N GLN A 154 8.79 26.74 2.35
CA GLN A 154 8.50 26.25 3.71
C GLN A 154 9.51 25.19 4.15
N PHE A 155 9.87 24.27 3.26
CA PHE A 155 10.74 23.12 3.60
C PHE A 155 12.18 23.30 3.10
N ASN A 156 12.49 24.45 2.52
CA ASN A 156 13.81 24.74 1.92
C ASN A 156 14.25 23.63 0.95
N VAL A 157 13.36 23.25 0.03
CA VAL A 157 13.58 22.24 -1.02
C VAL A 157 13.74 22.95 -2.36
N ASN A 158 14.68 22.51 -3.18
CA ASN A 158 14.86 23.02 -4.53
C ASN A 158 14.11 22.14 -5.53
N ARG A 159 13.34 22.76 -6.40
CA ARG A 159 12.60 22.10 -7.47
C ARG A 159 13.53 21.27 -8.36
N GLY A 160 13.17 20.01 -8.59
CA GLY A 160 13.95 19.10 -9.44
C GLY A 160 15.24 18.56 -8.81
N ASP A 161 15.58 18.95 -7.59
CA ASP A 161 16.85 18.61 -6.93
C ASP A 161 16.66 17.78 -5.66
N TYR A 162 15.71 16.84 -5.70
CA TYR A 162 15.44 15.96 -4.57
C TYR A 162 14.97 14.57 -5.00
N TYR A 163 15.37 13.57 -4.21
CA TYR A 163 14.74 12.26 -4.18
C TYR A 163 13.55 12.29 -3.24
N LEU A 164 12.46 11.63 -3.62
CA LEU A 164 11.20 11.63 -2.89
C LEU A 164 10.85 10.24 -2.35
N ILE A 165 10.40 10.17 -1.11
CA ILE A 165 9.75 9.01 -0.52
C ILE A 165 8.35 9.43 -0.07
N VAL A 166 7.31 8.68 -0.46
CA VAL A 166 5.93 8.86 0.02
C VAL A 166 5.40 7.56 0.56
N GLY A 167 5.01 7.54 1.83
CA GLY A 167 4.46 6.31 2.41
C GLY A 167 4.35 6.35 3.93
N ARG A 168 3.80 5.28 4.50
CA ARG A 168 3.72 5.12 5.96
C ARG A 168 5.10 4.85 6.55
N PHE A 169 5.43 5.51 7.65
CA PHE A 169 6.69 5.30 8.34
C PHE A 169 6.64 4.04 9.20
N VAL A 170 6.94 2.90 8.58
CA VAL A 170 6.95 1.57 9.19
C VAL A 170 8.19 0.77 8.77
N PRO A 171 8.68 -0.16 9.60
CA PRO A 171 9.92 -0.91 9.32
C PRO A 171 9.90 -1.66 7.97
N GLU A 172 8.77 -2.23 7.59
CA GLU A 172 8.62 -2.98 6.34
C GLU A 172 8.72 -2.13 5.06
N ASN A 173 8.75 -0.81 5.19
CA ASN A 173 9.04 0.11 4.09
C ASN A 173 10.53 0.47 3.98
N ASN A 174 11.38 -0.17 4.78
CA ASN A 174 12.85 -0.09 4.72
C ASN A 174 13.44 1.34 4.84
N TYR A 175 12.78 2.22 5.60
CA TYR A 175 13.28 3.58 5.84
C TYR A 175 14.69 3.60 6.43
N GLU A 176 15.02 2.67 7.32
CA GLU A 176 16.36 2.56 7.88
C GLU A 176 17.42 2.37 6.80
N THR A 177 17.18 1.42 5.88
CA THR A 177 18.11 1.16 4.77
C THR A 177 18.21 2.38 3.85
N MET A 178 17.05 2.94 3.42
CA MET A 178 17.04 4.08 2.51
C MET A 178 17.76 5.29 3.09
N ILE A 179 17.50 5.63 4.34
CA ILE A 179 18.14 6.77 5.04
C ILE A 179 19.65 6.53 5.22
N THR A 180 20.02 5.34 5.70
CA THR A 180 21.44 5.01 5.92
C THR A 180 22.25 5.02 4.64
N GLU A 181 21.71 4.45 3.57
CA GLU A 181 22.36 4.41 2.26
C GLU A 181 22.41 5.79 1.61
N PHE A 182 21.35 6.61 1.79
CA PHE A 182 21.35 7.99 1.33
C PHE A 182 22.43 8.81 2.04
N MET A 183 22.57 8.70 3.36
CA MET A 183 23.65 9.37 4.13
C MET A 183 25.05 8.92 3.68
N ARG A 184 25.20 7.67 3.24
CA ARG A 184 26.45 7.12 2.70
C ARG A 184 26.78 7.66 1.32
N SER A 185 25.78 7.99 0.52
CA SER A 185 25.97 8.46 -0.85
C SER A 185 26.53 9.86 -0.89
N LYS A 186 27.19 10.18 -2.00
CA LYS A 186 27.76 11.53 -2.28
C LYS A 186 26.79 12.43 -3.04
N THR A 187 25.52 12.01 -3.18
CA THR A 187 24.52 12.88 -3.83
C THR A 187 24.42 14.22 -3.11
N GLU A 188 24.33 15.29 -3.85
CA GLU A 188 24.11 16.65 -3.30
C GLU A 188 22.62 17.00 -3.20
N LYS A 189 21.75 16.16 -3.79
CA LYS A 189 20.30 16.34 -3.77
C LYS A 189 19.72 16.09 -2.38
N ASP A 190 18.54 16.66 -2.14
CA ASP A 190 17.80 16.41 -0.91
C ASP A 190 17.10 15.03 -0.93
N LEU A 191 16.85 14.47 0.24
CA LEU A 191 15.92 13.37 0.46
C LEU A 191 14.66 13.90 1.15
N VAL A 192 13.60 14.07 0.39
CA VAL A 192 12.31 14.56 0.89
C VAL A 192 11.43 13.37 1.25
N ILE A 193 10.94 13.36 2.49
CA ILE A 193 10.16 12.26 3.04
C ILE A 193 8.77 12.77 3.45
N ILE A 194 7.75 12.39 2.66
CA ILE A 194 6.35 12.70 2.94
C ILE A 194 5.73 11.55 3.71
N THR A 195 5.55 11.74 5.01
CA THR A 195 5.02 10.73 5.93
C THR A 195 4.56 11.36 7.25
N ASN A 196 3.74 10.66 8.01
CA ASN A 196 3.43 11.05 9.38
C ASN A 196 4.35 10.32 10.36
N VAL A 197 5.10 11.08 11.16
CA VAL A 197 6.02 10.57 12.19
C VAL A 197 5.58 10.94 13.62
N GLU A 198 4.46 11.63 13.80
CA GLU A 198 3.93 11.99 15.11
C GLU A 198 3.74 10.73 15.98
N HIS A 199 4.28 10.76 17.19
CA HIS A 199 4.24 9.64 18.15
C HIS A 199 4.72 8.30 17.59
N ASN A 200 5.57 8.31 16.55
CA ASN A 200 6.09 7.11 15.89
C ASN A 200 7.36 6.62 16.59
N LYS A 201 7.24 5.54 17.37
CA LYS A 201 8.38 4.94 18.09
C LYS A 201 9.52 4.48 17.16
N PHE A 202 9.19 4.02 15.96
CA PHE A 202 10.20 3.61 15.00
C PHE A 202 11.01 4.80 14.49
N TYR A 203 10.36 5.97 14.31
CA TYR A 203 11.07 7.20 13.97
C TYR A 203 12.08 7.59 15.03
N GLU A 204 11.68 7.57 16.32
CA GLU A 204 12.59 7.90 17.43
C GLU A 204 13.77 6.92 17.51
N GLN A 205 13.52 5.63 17.37
CA GLN A 205 14.58 4.61 17.34
C GLN A 205 15.55 4.82 16.18
N LEU A 206 15.04 5.14 15.00
CA LEU A 206 15.84 5.37 13.82
C LEU A 206 16.69 6.63 13.95
N ARG A 207 16.12 7.70 14.49
CA ARG A 207 16.81 8.94 14.82
C ARG A 207 18.00 8.71 15.73
N GLU A 208 17.79 8.00 16.84
CA GLU A 208 18.83 7.66 17.80
C GLU A 208 19.94 6.79 17.18
N LYS A 209 19.53 5.81 16.37
CA LYS A 209 20.45 4.84 15.76
C LYS A 209 21.33 5.44 14.68
N THR A 210 20.77 6.28 13.81
CA THR A 210 21.48 6.78 12.62
C THR A 210 21.97 8.21 12.75
N GLY A 211 21.33 9.01 13.60
CA GLY A 211 21.62 10.44 13.71
C GLY A 211 21.31 11.23 12.43
N PHE A 212 20.36 10.80 11.62
CA PHE A 212 20.04 11.36 10.30
C PHE A 212 19.69 12.86 10.34
N GLU A 213 19.24 13.39 11.48
CA GLU A 213 18.96 14.82 11.65
C GLU A 213 20.19 15.72 11.46
N LYS A 214 21.39 15.14 11.52
CA LYS A 214 22.66 15.86 11.27
C LYS A 214 22.93 16.06 9.77
N ASP A 215 22.29 15.26 8.93
CA ASP A 215 22.38 15.39 7.47
C ASP A 215 21.28 16.34 6.98
N LYS A 216 21.70 17.56 6.64
CA LYS A 216 20.79 18.63 6.22
C LYS A 216 20.02 18.34 4.91
N ARG A 217 20.47 17.34 4.16
CA ARG A 217 19.80 16.88 2.94
C ARG A 217 18.51 16.10 3.25
N ILE A 218 18.36 15.54 4.46
CA ILE A 218 17.21 14.71 4.84
C ILE A 218 16.11 15.59 5.41
N LYS A 219 14.95 15.62 4.76
CA LYS A 219 13.85 16.53 5.06
C LYS A 219 12.54 15.77 5.27
N PHE A 220 12.09 15.69 6.52
CA PHE A 220 10.75 15.19 6.87
C PHE A 220 9.75 16.34 6.78
N VAL A 221 8.86 16.29 5.82
CA VAL A 221 7.95 17.39 5.50
C VAL A 221 6.50 17.14 5.96
N GLY A 222 6.28 16.11 6.77
CA GLY A 222 4.95 15.76 7.26
C GLY A 222 4.08 15.10 6.18
N THR A 223 2.76 15.23 6.32
CA THR A 223 1.79 14.65 5.37
C THR A 223 1.24 15.73 4.47
N VAL A 224 1.21 15.48 3.17
CA VAL A 224 0.56 16.33 2.17
C VAL A 224 -0.81 15.72 1.85
N TYR A 225 -1.89 16.36 2.29
CA TYR A 225 -3.27 15.87 2.08
C TYR A 225 -3.88 16.35 0.75
N ASP A 226 -3.39 17.47 0.21
CA ASP A 226 -3.79 17.96 -1.09
C ASP A 226 -3.20 17.05 -2.18
N GLN A 227 -4.07 16.36 -2.90
CA GLN A 227 -3.68 15.35 -3.88
C GLN A 227 -3.02 15.98 -5.12
N ASP A 228 -3.46 17.16 -5.55
CA ASP A 228 -2.88 17.87 -6.67
C ASP A 228 -1.47 18.39 -6.34
N LEU A 229 -1.29 18.94 -5.13
CA LEU A 229 0.03 19.34 -4.66
C LEU A 229 0.96 18.12 -4.52
N LEU A 230 0.48 17.00 -3.94
CA LEU A 230 1.27 15.78 -3.79
C LEU A 230 1.69 15.21 -5.15
N LYS A 231 0.78 15.24 -6.12
CA LYS A 231 1.05 14.83 -7.50
C LYS A 231 2.11 15.71 -8.14
N LYS A 232 1.99 17.04 -7.97
CA LYS A 232 2.97 18.01 -8.50
C LYS A 232 4.36 17.81 -7.89
N ILE A 233 4.44 17.56 -6.58
CA ILE A 233 5.69 17.25 -5.89
C ILE A 233 6.34 15.99 -6.49
N ARG A 234 5.56 14.95 -6.84
CA ARG A 234 6.08 13.74 -7.51
C ARG A 234 6.55 14.05 -8.93
N GLU A 235 5.81 14.84 -9.70
CA GLU A 235 6.16 15.25 -11.07
C GLU A 235 7.49 16.04 -11.15
N GLU A 236 7.76 16.81 -10.11
CA GLU A 236 8.94 17.68 -10.04
C GLU A 236 10.12 17.04 -9.29
N ALA A 237 9.95 15.85 -8.73
CA ALA A 237 11.04 15.12 -8.08
C ALA A 237 12.09 14.66 -9.11
N TYR A 238 13.36 14.76 -8.78
CA TYR A 238 14.44 14.16 -9.57
C TYR A 238 14.26 12.64 -9.67
N GLY A 239 13.97 12.01 -8.55
CA GLY A 239 13.71 10.57 -8.50
C GLY A 239 12.85 10.17 -7.32
N TYR A 240 12.21 9.01 -7.43
CA TYR A 240 11.39 8.42 -6.38
C TYR A 240 12.07 7.17 -5.81
N LEU A 241 12.19 7.12 -4.48
CA LEU A 241 12.76 5.99 -3.75
C LEU A 241 11.63 5.15 -3.14
N HIS A 242 11.62 3.86 -3.43
CA HIS A 242 10.60 2.93 -2.95
C HIS A 242 11.21 1.72 -2.24
N GLY A 243 10.88 1.58 -0.96
CA GLY A 243 11.40 0.50 -0.12
C GLY A 243 10.36 -0.50 0.37
N HIS A 244 9.12 -0.47 -0.14
CA HIS A 244 8.06 -1.40 0.29
C HIS A 244 8.43 -2.85 0.01
N GLU A 245 8.31 -3.72 1.02
CA GLU A 245 8.81 -5.10 0.96
C GLU A 245 7.72 -6.16 1.18
N VAL A 246 6.62 -5.81 1.82
CA VAL A 246 5.59 -6.78 2.24
C VAL A 246 4.21 -6.38 1.73
N GLY A 247 3.59 -7.24 0.94
CA GLY A 247 2.23 -7.02 0.44
C GLY A 247 2.09 -7.39 -1.03
N GLY A 248 1.16 -6.76 -1.70
CA GLY A 248 0.94 -6.78 -3.14
C GLY A 248 1.37 -5.47 -3.78
N THR A 249 0.70 -5.09 -4.85
CA THR A 249 0.94 -3.84 -5.55
C THR A 249 0.67 -2.63 -4.64
N ASN A 250 1.64 -1.72 -4.57
CA ASN A 250 1.53 -0.52 -3.75
C ASN A 250 1.00 0.66 -4.58
N PRO A 251 -0.18 1.24 -4.24
CA PRO A 251 -0.73 2.37 -5.00
C PRO A 251 0.22 3.57 -5.09
N SER A 252 0.97 3.88 -4.01
CA SER A 252 1.94 4.99 -4.04
C SER A 252 3.09 4.76 -5.03
N LEU A 253 3.45 3.49 -5.28
CA LEU A 253 4.42 3.14 -6.32
C LEU A 253 3.84 3.39 -7.71
N LEU A 254 2.59 2.99 -7.96
CA LEU A 254 1.93 3.23 -9.25
C LEU A 254 1.79 4.73 -9.54
N GLU A 255 1.43 5.53 -8.52
CA GLU A 255 1.38 6.99 -8.63
C GLU A 255 2.75 7.59 -8.95
N ALA A 256 3.83 7.05 -8.37
CA ALA A 256 5.19 7.50 -8.66
C ALA A 256 5.63 7.11 -10.08
N LEU A 257 5.37 5.87 -10.50
CA LEU A 257 5.65 5.42 -11.87
C LEU A 257 4.90 6.25 -12.93
N ALA A 258 3.68 6.70 -12.60
CA ALA A 258 2.87 7.54 -13.49
C ALA A 258 3.33 9.00 -13.56
N SER A 259 4.10 9.50 -12.57
CA SER A 259 4.41 10.93 -12.44
C SER A 259 5.90 11.25 -12.41
N THR A 260 6.74 10.40 -11.81
CA THR A 260 8.17 10.66 -11.60
C THR A 260 9.00 9.96 -12.68
N ARG A 261 9.92 10.67 -13.32
CA ARG A 261 10.71 10.14 -14.44
C ARG A 261 11.68 9.03 -14.02
N LEU A 262 12.30 9.14 -12.85
CA LEU A 262 13.29 8.21 -12.34
C LEU A 262 12.75 7.50 -11.10
N ASN A 263 12.68 6.17 -11.13
CA ASN A 263 12.17 5.38 -10.01
C ASN A 263 13.23 4.36 -9.56
N LEU A 264 13.62 4.41 -8.27
CA LEU A 264 14.58 3.49 -7.65
C LEU A 264 13.84 2.60 -6.66
N LEU A 265 13.64 1.34 -7.00
CA LEU A 265 12.76 0.43 -6.30
C LEU A 265 13.53 -0.68 -5.58
N LEU A 266 13.09 -1.06 -4.39
CA LEU A 266 13.59 -2.30 -3.77
C LEU A 266 13.25 -3.49 -4.66
N GLY A 267 14.24 -4.32 -4.98
CA GLY A 267 14.17 -5.40 -5.96
C GLY A 267 13.39 -6.63 -5.49
N VAL A 268 12.16 -6.45 -4.97
CA VAL A 268 11.22 -7.54 -4.61
C VAL A 268 10.22 -7.82 -5.74
N GLY A 269 9.62 -9.02 -5.71
CA GLY A 269 8.80 -9.54 -6.80
C GLY A 269 7.70 -8.60 -7.28
N PHE A 270 6.88 -8.07 -6.37
CA PHE A 270 5.78 -7.19 -6.73
C PHE A 270 6.22 -5.78 -7.16
N ASN A 271 7.37 -5.26 -6.70
CA ASN A 271 7.92 -4.01 -7.23
C ASN A 271 8.46 -4.22 -8.64
N LYS A 272 9.12 -5.36 -8.91
CA LYS A 272 9.59 -5.71 -10.25
C LYS A 272 8.47 -5.99 -11.23
N GLU A 273 7.33 -6.52 -10.74
CA GLU A 273 6.13 -6.78 -11.53
C GLU A 273 5.56 -5.50 -12.17
N VAL A 274 5.60 -4.38 -11.46
CA VAL A 274 5.01 -3.11 -11.95
C VAL A 274 6.04 -2.13 -12.48
N GLY A 275 7.29 -2.22 -12.04
CA GLY A 275 8.37 -1.34 -12.49
C GLY A 275 9.06 -1.84 -13.75
N GLU A 276 9.02 -3.15 -14.01
CA GLU A 276 9.62 -3.81 -15.18
C GLU A 276 11.00 -3.23 -15.53
N ASP A 277 11.21 -2.81 -16.78
CA ASP A 277 12.44 -2.17 -17.27
C ASP A 277 12.43 -0.64 -17.13
N SER A 278 11.33 -0.05 -16.63
CA SER A 278 11.18 1.40 -16.45
C SER A 278 11.68 1.92 -15.10
N ALA A 279 12.29 1.04 -14.29
CA ALA A 279 12.82 1.41 -12.98
C ALA A 279 14.22 0.85 -12.76
N LEU A 280 14.98 1.49 -11.88
CA LEU A 280 16.24 0.97 -11.36
C LEU A 280 15.98 0.23 -10.06
N TYR A 281 16.69 -0.88 -9.84
CA TYR A 281 16.45 -1.73 -8.67
C TYR A 281 17.64 -1.76 -7.72
N TRP A 282 17.33 -1.61 -6.44
CA TRP A 282 18.32 -1.72 -5.37
C TRP A 282 18.04 -2.93 -4.45
N SER A 283 19.05 -3.34 -3.74
CA SER A 283 19.00 -4.40 -2.72
C SER A 283 19.39 -3.85 -1.34
N LYS A 284 19.13 -4.64 -0.30
CA LYS A 284 19.51 -4.27 1.08
C LYS A 284 21.00 -4.46 1.39
N GLU A 285 21.79 -4.91 0.42
CA GLU A 285 23.24 -5.04 0.58
C GLU A 285 23.86 -3.67 0.85
N PRO A 286 24.72 -3.56 1.88
CA PRO A 286 25.35 -2.29 2.22
C PRO A 286 26.12 -1.69 1.05
N GLY A 287 25.85 -0.40 0.76
CA GLY A 287 26.44 0.36 -0.35
C GLY A 287 25.71 0.20 -1.69
N ASN A 288 24.75 -0.71 -1.81
CA ASN A 288 24.06 -0.94 -3.07
C ASN A 288 23.21 0.26 -3.49
N LEU A 289 22.33 0.74 -2.61
CA LEU A 289 21.52 1.93 -2.91
C LEU A 289 22.36 3.21 -2.98
N ALA A 290 23.40 3.34 -2.13
CA ALA A 290 24.29 4.51 -2.19
C ALA A 290 24.97 4.61 -3.56
N THR A 291 25.52 3.51 -4.08
CA THR A 291 26.13 3.47 -5.43
C THR A 291 25.10 3.73 -6.52
N LEU A 292 23.86 3.22 -6.35
CA LEU A 292 22.79 3.44 -7.32
C LEU A 292 22.38 4.93 -7.36
N LEU A 293 22.30 5.60 -6.21
CA LEU A 293 22.04 7.04 -6.14
C LEU A 293 23.13 7.86 -6.86
N GLU A 294 24.40 7.55 -6.58
CA GLU A 294 25.53 8.23 -7.25
C GLU A 294 25.51 8.01 -8.78
N LYS A 295 25.16 6.81 -9.23
CA LYS A 295 24.97 6.52 -10.66
C LYS A 295 23.75 7.26 -11.22
N ALA A 296 22.64 7.29 -10.49
CA ALA A 296 21.41 7.95 -10.89
C ALA A 296 21.63 9.46 -11.08
N ASP A 297 22.44 10.10 -10.25
CA ASP A 297 22.79 11.54 -10.37
C ASP A 297 23.50 11.88 -11.67
N THR A 298 24.03 10.91 -12.40
CA THR A 298 24.68 11.09 -13.71
C THR A 298 23.75 10.87 -14.90
N LEU A 299 22.48 10.53 -14.64
CA LEU A 299 21.48 10.34 -15.69
C LEU A 299 20.83 11.71 -16.05
N ASP A 300 20.73 11.98 -17.35
CA ASP A 300 20.08 13.18 -17.91
C ASP A 300 18.54 13.09 -17.90
#